data_d4c87149f9485e95915470f00138c66a
#
_entry.id   d4c87149f9485e95915470f00138c66a
#
_cell.length_a   1.000
_cell.length_b   1.000
_cell.length_c   1.000
_cell.angle_alpha   90.00
_cell.angle_beta   90.00
_cell.angle_gamma   90.00
#
_symmetry.space_group_name_H-M   'P 1'
#
loop_
_entity.id
_entity.type
_entity.pdbx_description
1 polymer ?
#
loop_
_entity_poly.entity_id
_entity_poly.type
_entity_poly.pdbx_seq_one_letter_code
_entity_poly.pdbx_strand_id
1 'polypeptide(L)'
;DAQTIQVYLWSTSLYETYAPYVQSQLPDVNIEFIVGNNDLDFYKFLQENDGLPDIITCCRFSLHDAAPLKDSLMNLAMTNEAGAVYNTYLNSFKNEDGSVNWLPVCADAHGFVVNRSLFEQYDIPLPTDYASFVAACQAFEKVGIRGFTADYAYDYTCMETLQGLSAAELTTTAGR
;
A
#
# COMPACT_ATOMS: atom_id res chain seq x y z
N ASP A 1 23.07 -7.78 28.98
CA ASP A 1 23.11 -6.88 27.83
C ASP A 1 21.69 -6.69 27.35
N ALA A 2 21.26 -5.43 27.20
CA ALA A 2 19.94 -5.15 26.66
C ALA A 2 19.88 -5.62 25.21
N GLN A 3 18.89 -6.46 24.88
CA GLN A 3 18.68 -6.93 23.51
C GLN A 3 18.28 -5.74 22.65
N THR A 4 18.94 -5.54 21.52
CA THR A 4 18.57 -4.55 20.51
C THR A 4 17.55 -5.17 19.57
N ILE A 5 16.42 -4.48 19.34
CA ILE A 5 15.41 -4.87 18.35
C ILE A 5 15.72 -4.12 17.07
N GLN A 6 15.93 -4.84 15.98
CA GLN A 6 16.15 -4.27 14.65
C GLN A 6 14.84 -4.14 13.90
N VAL A 7 14.53 -2.91 13.44
CA VAL A 7 13.32 -2.58 12.71
C VAL A 7 13.68 -2.05 11.32
N TYR A 8 13.33 -2.81 10.29
CA TYR A 8 13.52 -2.38 8.90
C TYR A 8 12.31 -1.59 8.41
N LEU A 9 12.55 -0.34 8.00
CA LEU A 9 11.53 0.57 7.46
C LEU A 9 11.78 0.78 5.97
N TRP A 10 10.72 0.72 5.16
CA TRP A 10 10.82 0.87 3.72
C TRP A 10 10.92 2.33 3.26
N SER A 11 10.69 3.31 4.12
CA SER A 11 10.83 4.72 3.74
C SER A 11 11.30 5.62 4.88
N THR A 12 11.96 6.71 4.50
CA THR A 12 12.37 7.78 5.42
C THR A 12 11.15 8.43 6.10
N SER A 13 10.03 8.57 5.38
CA SER A 13 8.80 9.15 5.95
C SER A 13 8.23 8.30 7.09
N LEU A 14 8.31 6.97 6.98
CA LEU A 14 7.94 6.08 8.09
C LEU A 14 8.87 6.27 9.27
N TYR A 15 10.17 6.36 9.05
CA TYR A 15 11.14 6.63 10.10
C TYR A 15 10.85 7.94 10.83
N GLU A 16 10.69 9.03 10.09
CA GLU A 16 10.42 10.36 10.66
C GLU A 16 9.10 10.42 11.44
N THR A 17 8.09 9.66 11.00
CA THR A 17 6.76 9.64 11.63
C THR A 17 6.71 8.72 12.83
N TYR A 18 7.22 7.50 12.73
CA TYR A 18 6.99 6.46 13.73
C TYR A 18 8.12 6.28 14.71
N ALA A 19 9.40 6.46 14.32
CA ALA A 19 10.52 6.18 15.20
C ALA A 19 10.50 7.03 16.48
N PRO A 20 10.27 8.35 16.45
CA PRO A 20 10.18 9.16 17.66
C PRO A 20 9.03 8.74 18.57
N TYR A 21 7.87 8.39 17.98
CA TYR A 21 6.71 7.93 18.73
C TYR A 21 6.98 6.60 19.43
N VAL A 22 7.47 5.59 18.70
CA VAL A 22 7.78 4.26 19.23
C VAL A 22 8.82 4.36 20.34
N GLN A 23 9.89 5.14 20.13
CA GLN A 23 10.93 5.35 21.15
C GLN A 23 10.36 6.02 22.42
N SER A 24 9.39 6.92 22.27
CA SER A 24 8.72 7.57 23.42
C SER A 24 7.84 6.61 24.22
N GLN A 25 7.24 5.61 23.58
CA GLN A 25 6.40 4.58 24.21
C GLN A 25 7.24 3.47 24.86
N LEU A 26 8.44 3.23 24.37
CA LEU A 26 9.34 2.14 24.78
C LEU A 26 10.72 2.68 25.15
N PRO A 27 10.83 3.57 26.16
CA PRO A 27 12.08 4.26 26.48
C PRO A 27 13.20 3.32 26.97
N ASP A 28 12.84 2.17 27.52
CA ASP A 28 13.77 1.20 28.08
C ASP A 28 14.18 0.10 27.08
N VAL A 29 13.63 0.16 25.85
CA VAL A 29 13.95 -0.79 24.77
C VAL A 29 14.94 -0.15 23.81
N ASN A 30 16.05 -0.85 23.55
CA ASN A 30 16.99 -0.41 22.53
C ASN A 30 16.47 -0.83 21.14
N ILE A 31 16.09 0.14 20.32
CA ILE A 31 15.54 -0.09 18.98
C ILE A 31 16.47 0.56 17.96
N GLU A 32 16.93 -0.24 17.02
CA GLU A 32 17.71 0.20 15.86
C GLU A 32 16.81 0.24 14.63
N PHE A 33 16.57 1.44 14.08
CA PHE A 33 15.80 1.63 12.87
C PHE A 33 16.73 1.68 11.65
N ILE A 34 16.49 0.82 10.68
CA ILE A 34 17.23 0.74 9.44
C ILE A 34 16.29 1.07 8.29
N VAL A 35 16.59 2.16 7.57
CA VAL A 35 15.81 2.60 6.41
C VAL A 35 16.48 2.15 5.14
N GLY A 36 15.74 1.52 4.23
CA GLY A 36 16.27 1.03 2.98
C GLY A 36 15.21 0.67 1.95
N ASN A 37 15.64 0.19 0.80
CA ASN A 37 14.75 -0.30 -0.26
C ASN A 37 14.28 -1.73 0.09
N ASN A 38 13.31 -1.82 0.97
CA ASN A 38 12.87 -3.06 1.59
C ASN A 38 11.65 -3.61 0.84
N ASP A 39 11.91 -4.39 -0.18
CA ASP A 39 10.91 -5.20 -0.86
C ASP A 39 10.97 -6.68 -0.38
N LEU A 40 10.01 -7.47 -0.83
CA LEU A 40 9.93 -8.88 -0.45
C LEU A 40 11.11 -9.71 -0.94
N ASP A 41 11.70 -9.38 -2.09
CA ASP A 41 12.85 -10.09 -2.62
C ASP A 41 14.10 -9.83 -1.80
N PHE A 42 14.27 -8.61 -1.30
CA PHE A 42 15.33 -8.28 -0.37
C PHE A 42 15.20 -9.08 0.94
N TYR A 43 14.01 -9.21 1.50
CA TYR A 43 13.80 -10.00 2.71
C TYR A 43 14.01 -11.50 2.50
N LYS A 44 13.65 -12.06 1.34
CA LYS A 44 13.99 -13.43 0.98
C LYS A 44 15.51 -13.64 0.94
N PHE A 45 16.23 -12.71 0.33
CA PHE A 45 17.70 -12.74 0.32
C PHE A 45 18.27 -12.69 1.74
N LEU A 46 17.75 -11.84 2.63
CA LEU A 46 18.19 -11.80 4.03
C LEU A 46 17.86 -13.09 4.77
N GLN A 47 16.68 -13.68 4.55
CA GLN A 47 16.29 -14.96 5.13
C GLN A 47 17.26 -16.09 4.74
N GLU A 48 17.64 -16.17 3.47
CA GLU A 48 18.59 -17.18 2.96
C GLU A 48 20.00 -17.02 3.52
N ASN A 49 20.35 -15.85 4.06
CA ASN A 49 21.65 -15.52 4.63
C ASN A 49 21.61 -15.33 6.16
N ASP A 50 20.59 -15.84 6.85
CA ASP A 50 20.41 -15.74 8.31
C ASP A 50 20.46 -14.29 8.82
N GLY A 51 20.08 -13.32 7.99
CA GLY A 51 20.15 -11.89 8.27
C GLY A 51 18.80 -11.18 8.41
N LEU A 52 17.69 -11.92 8.56
CA LEU A 52 16.36 -11.31 8.70
C LEU A 52 16.27 -10.53 10.03
N PRO A 53 15.91 -9.22 10.02
CA PRO A 53 15.76 -8.43 11.24
C PRO A 53 14.51 -8.84 12.04
N ASP A 54 14.40 -8.35 13.28
CA ASP A 54 13.31 -8.70 14.18
C ASP A 54 11.95 -8.22 13.68
N ILE A 55 11.89 -7.02 13.07
CA ILE A 55 10.67 -6.43 12.51
C ILE A 55 10.96 -5.92 11.10
N ILE A 56 10.11 -6.31 10.16
CA ILE A 56 10.22 -5.90 8.76
C ILE A 56 8.95 -5.17 8.32
N THR A 57 9.09 -4.16 7.45
CA THR A 57 7.98 -3.47 6.80
C THR A 57 8.17 -3.48 5.27
N CYS A 58 7.07 -3.46 4.53
CA CYS A 58 7.08 -3.53 3.09
C CYS A 58 6.01 -2.59 2.53
N CYS A 59 6.32 -1.83 1.45
CA CYS A 59 5.36 -0.93 0.83
C CYS A 59 4.46 -1.62 -0.19
N ARG A 60 4.99 -2.59 -0.91
CA ARG A 60 4.27 -3.36 -1.92
C ARG A 60 4.17 -4.78 -1.45
N PHE A 61 2.96 -5.14 -1.02
CA PHE A 61 2.70 -6.45 -0.45
C PHE A 61 1.86 -7.29 -1.41
N SER A 62 2.33 -8.51 -1.64
CA SER A 62 1.57 -9.59 -2.25
C SER A 62 1.70 -10.80 -1.34
N LEU A 63 0.58 -11.38 -0.94
CA LEU A 63 0.57 -12.58 -0.10
C LEU A 63 1.29 -13.77 -0.78
N HIS A 64 1.14 -13.86 -2.11
CA HIS A 64 1.82 -14.86 -2.92
C HIS A 64 3.35 -14.71 -2.85
N ASP A 65 3.85 -13.48 -3.03
CA ASP A 65 5.30 -13.21 -3.01
C ASP A 65 5.88 -13.27 -1.60
N ALA A 66 5.07 -13.04 -0.58
CA ALA A 66 5.46 -13.15 0.83
C ALA A 66 5.45 -14.59 1.37
N ALA A 67 4.83 -15.54 0.65
CA ALA A 67 4.69 -16.92 1.11
C ALA A 67 6.01 -17.60 1.53
N PRO A 68 7.15 -17.41 0.86
CA PRO A 68 8.43 -17.99 1.28
C PRO A 68 8.91 -17.52 2.66
N LEU A 69 8.49 -16.33 3.11
CA LEU A 69 8.87 -15.76 4.40
C LEU A 69 8.03 -16.28 5.58
N LYS A 70 6.91 -16.95 5.29
CA LYS A 70 5.89 -17.34 6.29
C LYS A 70 6.47 -18.07 7.50
N ASP A 71 7.33 -19.05 7.28
CA ASP A 71 7.86 -19.91 8.35
C ASP A 71 8.92 -19.20 9.23
N SER A 72 9.45 -18.06 8.76
CA SER A 72 10.37 -17.21 9.52
C SER A 72 9.68 -16.09 10.28
N LEU A 73 8.39 -15.89 10.09
CA LEU A 73 7.62 -14.82 10.68
C LEU A 73 6.62 -15.35 11.72
N MET A 74 6.46 -14.58 12.79
CA MET A 74 5.50 -14.88 13.84
C MET A 74 4.06 -14.87 13.30
N ASN A 75 3.21 -15.79 13.78
CA ASN A 75 1.79 -15.74 13.51
C ASN A 75 1.11 -14.71 14.44
N LEU A 76 0.58 -13.65 13.87
CA LEU A 76 -0.04 -12.53 14.55
C LEU A 76 -1.57 -12.64 14.68
N ALA A 77 -2.19 -13.70 14.14
CA ALA A 77 -3.65 -13.82 14.02
C ALA A 77 -4.42 -13.66 15.34
N MET A 78 -3.78 -13.99 16.46
CA MET A 78 -4.39 -13.93 17.80
C MET A 78 -3.90 -12.76 18.66
N THR A 79 -3.18 -11.81 18.06
CA THR A 79 -2.73 -10.61 18.77
C THR A 79 -3.85 -9.57 18.87
N ASN A 80 -3.75 -8.68 19.84
CA ASN A 80 -4.69 -7.56 20.00
C ASN A 80 -4.62 -6.62 18.78
N GLU A 81 -3.45 -6.45 18.21
CA GLU A 81 -3.18 -5.62 17.04
C GLU A 81 -3.93 -6.15 15.81
N ALA A 82 -3.89 -7.47 15.58
CA ALA A 82 -4.70 -8.10 14.53
C ALA A 82 -6.19 -7.90 14.74
N GLY A 83 -6.65 -7.97 15.98
CA GLY A 83 -8.05 -7.73 16.34
C GLY A 83 -8.50 -6.27 16.15
N ALA A 84 -7.58 -5.33 16.17
CA ALA A 84 -7.86 -3.92 15.92
C ALA A 84 -7.97 -3.56 14.41
N VAL A 85 -7.49 -4.43 13.54
CA VAL A 85 -7.58 -4.23 12.07
C VAL A 85 -8.96 -4.63 11.58
N TYR A 86 -9.58 -3.81 10.72
CA TYR A 86 -10.85 -4.16 10.08
C TYR A 86 -10.74 -5.50 9.36
N ASN A 87 -11.70 -6.39 9.56
CA ASN A 87 -11.71 -7.75 9.00
C ASN A 87 -11.48 -7.79 7.48
N THR A 88 -11.99 -6.79 6.74
CA THR A 88 -11.80 -6.71 5.29
C THR A 88 -10.32 -6.62 4.92
N TYR A 89 -9.54 -5.80 5.64
CA TYR A 89 -8.11 -5.67 5.40
C TYR A 89 -7.36 -6.90 5.90
N LEU A 90 -7.67 -7.37 7.11
CA LEU A 90 -7.02 -8.53 7.69
C LEU A 90 -7.19 -9.78 6.83
N ASN A 91 -8.35 -9.97 6.21
CA ASN A 91 -8.61 -11.12 5.32
C ASN A 91 -7.69 -11.13 4.08
N SER A 92 -7.23 -9.98 3.63
CA SER A 92 -6.26 -9.89 2.51
C SER A 92 -4.85 -10.33 2.90
N PHE A 93 -4.57 -10.47 4.20
CA PHE A 93 -3.28 -10.91 4.76
C PHE A 93 -3.33 -12.32 5.35
N LYS A 94 -4.48 -13.00 5.28
CA LYS A 94 -4.64 -14.37 5.76
C LYS A 94 -4.05 -15.37 4.79
N ASN A 95 -3.20 -16.24 5.30
CA ASN A 95 -2.77 -17.44 4.59
C ASN A 95 -3.91 -18.46 4.51
N GLU A 96 -3.78 -19.46 3.65
CA GLU A 96 -4.77 -20.53 3.48
C GLU A 96 -5.07 -21.30 4.78
N ASP A 97 -4.09 -21.44 5.66
CA ASP A 97 -4.22 -22.08 6.97
C ASP A 97 -4.81 -21.17 8.06
N GLY A 98 -5.16 -19.92 7.71
CA GLY A 98 -5.71 -18.92 8.62
C GLY A 98 -4.69 -18.15 9.43
N SER A 99 -3.39 -18.45 9.30
CA SER A 99 -2.34 -17.64 9.94
C SER A 99 -2.21 -16.26 9.29
N VAL A 100 -1.70 -15.30 10.06
CA VAL A 100 -1.45 -13.92 9.62
C VAL A 100 -0.04 -13.54 10.06
N ASN A 101 0.84 -13.29 9.12
CA ASN A 101 2.22 -12.91 9.41
C ASN A 101 2.51 -11.43 9.13
N TRP A 102 1.56 -10.74 8.49
CA TRP A 102 1.66 -9.34 8.12
C TRP A 102 0.43 -8.58 8.57
N LEU A 103 0.63 -7.36 9.09
CA LEU A 103 -0.46 -6.45 9.43
C LEU A 103 -0.33 -5.16 8.65
N PRO A 104 -1.43 -4.62 8.11
CA PRO A 104 -1.42 -3.31 7.48
C PRO A 104 -1.19 -2.22 8.52
N VAL A 105 -0.23 -1.33 8.29
CA VAL A 105 0.04 -0.17 9.15
C VAL A 105 -0.57 1.11 8.62
N CYS A 106 -0.83 1.17 7.30
CA CYS A 106 -1.53 2.27 6.63
C CYS A 106 -2.21 1.75 5.37
N ALA A 107 -3.08 2.56 4.81
CA ALA A 107 -3.72 2.31 3.52
C ALA A 107 -3.74 3.60 2.71
N ASP A 108 -3.44 3.48 1.42
CA ASP A 108 -3.56 4.57 0.46
C ASP A 108 -4.86 4.42 -0.33
N ALA A 109 -5.46 5.56 -0.66
CA ALA A 109 -6.62 5.61 -1.53
C ALA A 109 -6.20 6.12 -2.91
N HIS A 110 -6.41 5.30 -3.94
CA HIS A 110 -6.23 5.69 -5.33
C HIS A 110 -7.54 6.21 -5.92
N GLY A 111 -7.48 7.30 -6.64
CA GLY A 111 -8.67 7.88 -7.22
C GLY A 111 -8.33 9.03 -8.18
N PHE A 112 -9.35 9.57 -8.80
CA PHE A 112 -9.22 10.74 -9.67
C PHE A 112 -9.39 12.03 -8.87
N VAL A 113 -8.40 12.91 -8.97
CA VAL A 113 -8.52 14.28 -8.48
C VAL A 113 -9.11 15.13 -9.61
N VAL A 114 -10.22 15.80 -9.34
CA VAL A 114 -10.88 16.66 -10.32
C VAL A 114 -10.80 18.13 -9.89
N ASN A 115 -10.52 19.01 -10.86
CA ASN A 115 -10.62 20.45 -10.65
C ASN A 115 -12.07 20.91 -10.89
N ARG A 116 -12.89 20.92 -9.84
CA ARG A 116 -14.30 21.25 -9.90
C ARG A 116 -14.57 22.64 -10.53
N SER A 117 -13.71 23.62 -10.26
CA SER A 117 -13.87 24.97 -10.81
C SER A 117 -13.76 24.99 -12.34
N LEU A 118 -12.93 24.11 -12.93
CA LEU A 118 -12.88 23.99 -14.39
C LEU A 118 -14.15 23.35 -14.95
N PHE A 119 -14.69 22.35 -14.31
CA PHE A 119 -15.97 21.75 -14.72
C PHE A 119 -17.11 22.78 -14.68
N GLU A 120 -17.19 23.57 -13.63
CA GLU A 120 -18.19 24.64 -13.48
C GLU A 120 -17.96 25.77 -14.50
N GLN A 121 -16.72 26.20 -14.72
CA GLN A 121 -16.37 27.29 -15.66
C GLN A 121 -16.78 26.96 -17.11
N TYR A 122 -16.64 25.71 -17.52
CA TYR A 122 -16.92 25.26 -18.88
C TYR A 122 -18.25 24.54 -19.04
N ASP A 123 -19.09 24.53 -18.00
CA ASP A 123 -20.40 23.86 -17.98
C ASP A 123 -20.30 22.38 -18.40
N ILE A 124 -19.24 21.70 -17.94
CA ILE A 124 -19.02 20.27 -18.19
C ILE A 124 -19.49 19.49 -16.96
N PRO A 125 -20.37 18.50 -17.11
CA PRO A 125 -20.84 17.69 -15.99
C PRO A 125 -19.70 16.85 -15.40
N LEU A 126 -19.69 16.69 -14.05
CA LEU A 126 -18.78 15.75 -13.39
C LEU A 126 -19.09 14.30 -13.82
N PRO A 127 -18.08 13.52 -14.21
CA PRO A 127 -18.31 12.16 -14.66
C PRO A 127 -18.74 11.25 -13.50
N THR A 128 -19.67 10.33 -13.80
CA THR A 128 -20.16 9.31 -12.87
C THR A 128 -19.89 7.88 -13.33
N ASP A 129 -19.43 7.72 -14.56
CA ASP A 129 -19.06 6.45 -15.18
C ASP A 129 -17.96 6.65 -16.22
N TYR A 130 -17.47 5.57 -16.81
CA TYR A 130 -16.42 5.62 -17.82
C TYR A 130 -16.81 6.40 -19.08
N ALA A 131 -18.04 6.26 -19.54
CA ALA A 131 -18.51 6.95 -20.76
C ALA A 131 -18.57 8.48 -20.55
N SER A 132 -19.11 8.92 -19.42
CA SER A 132 -19.16 10.35 -19.04
C SER A 132 -17.76 10.90 -18.74
N PHE A 133 -16.85 10.09 -18.22
CA PHE A 133 -15.42 10.47 -18.05
C PHE A 133 -14.77 10.73 -19.39
N VAL A 134 -14.91 9.85 -20.37
CA VAL A 134 -14.38 10.04 -21.72
C VAL A 134 -14.99 11.29 -22.38
N ALA A 135 -16.31 11.46 -22.24
CA ALA A 135 -17.00 12.65 -22.78
C ALA A 135 -16.51 13.96 -22.16
N ALA A 136 -16.27 13.99 -20.86
CA ALA A 136 -15.71 15.15 -20.17
C ALA A 136 -14.28 15.46 -20.66
N CYS A 137 -13.42 14.45 -20.81
CA CYS A 137 -12.08 14.63 -21.36
C CYS A 137 -12.13 15.25 -22.77
N GLN A 138 -12.99 14.72 -23.65
CA GLN A 138 -13.15 15.24 -25.00
C GLN A 138 -13.73 16.67 -25.01
N ALA A 139 -14.59 17.02 -24.07
CA ALA A 139 -15.15 18.36 -23.94
C ALA A 139 -14.07 19.38 -23.55
N PHE A 140 -13.18 19.02 -22.61
CA PHE A 140 -12.05 19.87 -22.24
C PHE A 140 -11.05 20.05 -23.39
N GLU A 141 -10.75 19.00 -24.14
CA GLU A 141 -9.85 19.09 -25.30
C GLU A 141 -10.36 20.06 -26.37
N LYS A 142 -11.68 20.14 -26.60
CA LYS A 142 -12.29 21.08 -27.55
C LYS A 142 -12.07 22.54 -27.15
N VAL A 143 -11.89 22.83 -25.88
CA VAL A 143 -11.60 24.18 -25.34
C VAL A 143 -10.12 24.39 -25.05
N GLY A 144 -9.25 23.48 -25.52
CA GLY A 144 -7.80 23.59 -25.42
C GLY A 144 -7.23 23.22 -24.06
N ILE A 145 -7.99 22.55 -23.21
CA ILE A 145 -7.58 22.06 -21.90
C ILE A 145 -7.34 20.55 -22.00
N ARG A 146 -6.23 20.06 -21.46
CA ARG A 146 -5.98 18.61 -21.38
C ARG A 146 -7.01 17.97 -20.45
N GLY A 147 -7.80 17.04 -20.98
CA GLY A 147 -8.90 16.41 -20.26
C GLY A 147 -8.46 15.45 -19.16
N PHE A 148 -7.30 14.79 -19.34
CA PHE A 148 -6.77 13.84 -18.38
C PHE A 148 -5.23 13.86 -18.36
N THR A 149 -4.69 13.71 -17.16
CA THR A 149 -3.24 13.53 -16.97
C THR A 149 -3.02 12.45 -15.91
N ALA A 150 -2.11 11.53 -16.17
CA ALA A 150 -1.65 10.56 -15.21
C ALA A 150 -0.12 10.49 -15.24
N ASP A 151 0.48 9.98 -14.19
CA ASP A 151 1.89 9.67 -14.17
C ASP A 151 2.12 8.31 -14.86
N TYR A 152 2.84 8.35 -15.98
CA TYR A 152 3.23 7.17 -16.74
C TYR A 152 4.75 6.97 -16.75
N ALA A 153 5.47 7.64 -15.86
CA ALA A 153 6.91 7.52 -15.76
C ALA A 153 7.37 6.16 -15.22
N TYR A 154 6.50 5.50 -14.48
CA TYR A 154 6.79 4.21 -13.86
C TYR A 154 5.69 3.18 -14.19
N ASP A 155 6.07 1.92 -14.34
CA ASP A 155 5.15 0.83 -14.68
C ASP A 155 4.01 0.69 -13.67
N TYR A 156 4.30 0.87 -12.37
CA TYR A 156 3.30 0.75 -11.33
C TYR A 156 2.21 1.82 -11.41
N THR A 157 2.55 3.06 -11.78
CA THR A 157 1.54 4.13 -11.93
C THR A 157 0.62 3.89 -13.12
N CYS A 158 1.16 3.28 -14.20
CA CYS A 158 0.34 2.80 -15.31
C CYS A 158 -0.64 1.70 -14.84
N MET A 159 -0.17 0.73 -14.06
CA MET A 159 -1.00 -0.34 -13.53
C MET A 159 -2.07 0.17 -12.57
N GLU A 160 -1.74 1.10 -11.68
CA GLU A 160 -2.70 1.72 -10.76
C GLU A 160 -3.79 2.50 -11.50
N THR A 161 -3.41 3.25 -12.54
CA THR A 161 -4.37 3.94 -13.41
C THR A 161 -5.30 2.96 -14.11
N LEU A 162 -4.77 1.88 -14.66
CA LEU A 162 -5.56 0.82 -15.31
C LEU A 162 -6.50 0.14 -14.32
N GLN A 163 -6.02 -0.20 -13.13
CA GLN A 163 -6.84 -0.78 -12.06
C GLN A 163 -7.99 0.16 -11.65
N GLY A 164 -7.71 1.45 -11.52
CA GLY A 164 -8.73 2.46 -11.22
C GLY A 164 -9.81 2.56 -12.30
N LEU A 165 -9.42 2.59 -13.57
CA LEU A 165 -10.35 2.65 -14.71
C LEU A 165 -11.18 1.37 -14.87
N SER A 166 -10.63 0.22 -14.52
CA SER A 166 -11.29 -1.09 -14.65
C SER A 166 -11.87 -1.63 -13.33
N ALA A 167 -11.83 -0.84 -12.25
CA ALA A 167 -12.23 -1.30 -10.92
C ALA A 167 -13.66 -1.84 -10.88
N ALA A 168 -14.59 -1.21 -11.60
CA ALA A 168 -15.99 -1.65 -11.66
C ALA A 168 -16.15 -3.08 -12.21
N GLU A 169 -15.30 -3.46 -13.17
CA GLU A 169 -15.29 -4.81 -13.76
C GLU A 169 -14.50 -5.81 -12.91
N LEU A 170 -13.29 -5.42 -12.47
CA LEU A 170 -12.38 -6.30 -11.73
C LEU A 170 -12.85 -6.63 -10.31
N THR A 171 -13.67 -5.78 -9.70
CA THR A 171 -14.19 -6.01 -8.34
C THR A 171 -15.48 -6.81 -8.29
N THR A 172 -16.10 -7.10 -9.44
CA THR A 172 -17.30 -7.95 -9.52
C THR A 172 -16.95 -9.43 -9.38
N THR A 173 -17.94 -10.24 -8.94
CA THR A 173 -17.77 -11.70 -8.86
C THR A 173 -17.48 -12.35 -10.22
N ALA A 174 -17.92 -11.72 -11.32
CA ALA A 174 -17.67 -12.19 -12.68
C ALA A 174 -16.29 -11.80 -13.23
N GLY A 175 -15.66 -10.78 -12.63
CA GLY A 175 -14.34 -10.28 -13.04
C GLY A 175 -13.16 -10.88 -12.26
N ARG A 176 -13.43 -11.79 -11.31
CA ARG A 176 -12.41 -12.48 -10.49
C ARG A 176 -12.08 -13.86 -10.98
#